data_1a882e6c8cce4e08363821f12786f482
#
_entry.id   1a882e6c8cce4e08363821f12786f482
#
_cell.length_a   1.000
_cell.length_b   1.000
_cell.length_c   1.000
_cell.angle_alpha   90.00
_cell.angle_beta   90.00
_cell.angle_gamma   90.00
#
_symmetry.space_group_name_H-M   'P 1'
#
loop_
_entity.id
_entity.type
_entity.pdbx_description
1 polymer ?
#
loop_
_entity_poly.entity_id
_entity_poly.type
_entity_poly.pdbx_seq_one_letter_code
_entity_poly.pdbx_strand_id
1 'polypeptide(L)'
;LKKHISTSESILDLGVNNPLSELMISENYDVTNTFGEDLDEDRTAIENSSADVVTAFEIFEHLLSPYEVLKSIKANKIVISVPLRLWFSSAYRSETDVRDRHFHEFEDWQFDWLLEKTGWKILDREKWTNPVAKLGLRPILRSFVPRYYIVYAEKSGNSKNYI
;
A
#
# COMPACT_ATOMS: atom_id res chain seq x y z
N LEU A 1 3.54 9.77 -6.96
CA LEU A 1 4.56 10.38 -6.11
C LEU A 1 4.78 11.86 -6.43
N LYS A 2 5.17 12.22 -7.65
CA LYS A 2 5.54 13.60 -8.08
C LYS A 2 4.60 14.72 -7.65
N LYS A 3 3.33 14.40 -7.38
CA LYS A 3 2.31 15.37 -6.95
C LYS A 3 2.45 15.76 -5.47
N HIS A 4 2.97 14.87 -4.63
CA HIS A 4 2.90 15.01 -3.18
C HIS A 4 4.24 14.87 -2.45
N ILE A 5 5.22 14.23 -3.09
CA ILE A 5 6.50 13.89 -2.49
C ILE A 5 7.60 14.63 -3.24
N SER A 6 8.44 15.38 -2.49
CA SER A 6 9.63 16.04 -3.04
C SER A 6 10.78 15.04 -3.17
N THR A 7 11.63 15.22 -4.15
CA THR A 7 12.89 14.45 -4.28
C THR A 7 13.92 14.75 -3.17
N SER A 8 13.65 15.74 -2.33
CA SER A 8 14.44 16.03 -1.13
C SER A 8 14.00 15.24 0.09
N GLU A 9 12.88 14.52 0.01
CA GLU A 9 12.35 13.67 1.10
C GLU A 9 12.89 12.26 0.94
N SER A 10 13.32 11.66 2.05
CA SER A 10 13.75 10.27 2.11
C SER A 10 12.55 9.33 2.16
N ILE A 11 12.65 8.22 1.45
CA ILE A 11 11.57 7.21 1.33
C ILE A 11 12.05 5.87 1.89
N LEU A 12 11.25 5.27 2.77
CA LEU A 12 11.33 3.85 3.09
C LEU A 12 10.24 3.13 2.28
N ASP A 13 10.65 2.31 1.32
CA ASP A 13 9.74 1.47 0.54
C ASP A 13 9.65 0.08 1.18
N LEU A 14 8.45 -0.32 1.58
CA LEU A 14 8.23 -1.61 2.23
C LEU A 14 8.34 -2.75 1.20
N GLY A 15 9.11 -3.76 1.55
CA GLY A 15 9.45 -4.89 0.68
C GLY A 15 10.88 -4.80 0.13
N VAL A 16 11.32 -5.85 -0.54
CA VAL A 16 12.63 -5.88 -1.19
C VAL A 16 12.68 -4.96 -2.40
N ASN A 17 13.90 -4.56 -2.80
CA ASN A 17 14.09 -3.78 -4.01
C ASN A 17 13.37 -4.44 -5.21
N ASN A 18 12.66 -3.64 -5.97
CA ASN A 18 11.79 -4.08 -7.06
C ASN A 18 11.79 -3.02 -8.19
N PRO A 19 11.23 -3.32 -9.37
CA PRO A 19 11.23 -2.38 -10.50
C PRO A 19 10.59 -1.01 -10.20
N LEU A 20 9.67 -0.93 -9.24
CA LEU A 20 9.06 0.34 -8.85
C LEU A 20 10.01 1.17 -7.96
N SER A 21 10.74 0.50 -7.02
CA SER A 21 11.81 1.15 -6.25
C SER A 21 12.90 1.69 -7.20
N GLU A 22 13.31 0.89 -8.19
CA GLU A 22 14.30 1.31 -9.20
C GLU A 22 13.82 2.50 -10.03
N LEU A 23 12.52 2.52 -10.39
CA LEU A 23 11.92 3.66 -11.08
C LEU A 23 11.95 4.92 -10.20
N MET A 24 11.61 4.82 -8.93
CA MET A 24 11.69 5.94 -7.99
C MET A 24 13.11 6.49 -7.88
N ILE A 25 14.10 5.61 -7.75
CA ILE A 25 15.52 5.98 -7.72
C ILE A 25 15.94 6.68 -9.04
N SER A 26 15.52 6.16 -10.19
CA SER A 26 15.81 6.77 -11.50
C SER A 26 15.19 8.16 -11.67
N GLU A 27 14.14 8.45 -10.93
CA GLU A 27 13.47 9.76 -10.85
C GLU A 27 14.06 10.68 -9.75
N ASN A 28 15.24 10.31 -9.22
CA ASN A 28 16.02 11.03 -8.21
C ASN A 28 15.39 11.09 -6.81
N TYR A 29 14.55 10.14 -6.43
CA TYR A 29 14.14 9.97 -5.05
C TYR A 29 15.21 9.20 -4.25
N ASP A 30 15.37 9.58 -2.97
CA ASP A 30 16.22 8.85 -2.02
C ASP A 30 15.40 7.71 -1.40
N VAL A 31 15.59 6.49 -1.91
CA VAL A 31 14.79 5.31 -1.57
C VAL A 31 15.64 4.26 -0.87
N THR A 32 15.19 3.82 0.28
CA THR A 32 15.70 2.65 1.00
C THR A 32 14.58 1.61 1.09
N ASN A 33 14.89 0.35 0.85
CA ASN A 33 13.93 -0.75 0.99
C ASN A 33 14.08 -1.46 2.33
N THR A 34 13.01 -2.11 2.79
CA THR A 34 13.10 -3.14 3.83
C THR A 34 13.71 -4.42 3.24
N PHE A 35 13.99 -5.43 4.06
CA PHE A 35 14.73 -6.61 3.64
C PHE A 35 13.85 -7.80 3.24
N GLY A 36 12.52 -7.62 3.18
CA GLY A 36 11.55 -8.67 2.89
C GLY A 36 11.26 -9.57 4.09
N GLU A 37 11.47 -9.04 5.30
CA GLU A 37 11.00 -9.59 6.56
C GLU A 37 9.47 -9.73 6.58
N ASP A 38 8.97 -10.65 7.39
CA ASP A 38 7.55 -10.75 7.68
C ASP A 38 7.14 -9.60 8.60
N LEU A 39 6.45 -8.61 8.04
CA LEU A 39 6.06 -7.39 8.78
C LEU A 39 5.01 -7.64 9.87
N ASP A 40 4.34 -8.78 9.88
CA ASP A 40 3.50 -9.19 11.01
C ASP A 40 4.34 -9.56 12.23
N GLU A 41 5.56 -10.09 12.02
CA GLU A 41 6.46 -10.57 13.07
C GLU A 41 7.59 -9.57 13.38
N ASP A 42 8.18 -8.95 12.36
CA ASP A 42 9.33 -8.04 12.52
C ASP A 42 9.08 -6.69 11.83
N ARG A 43 8.92 -5.65 12.63
CA ARG A 43 8.74 -4.25 12.21
C ARG A 43 9.94 -3.36 12.54
N THR A 44 11.07 -3.97 12.91
CA THR A 44 12.26 -3.24 13.36
C THR A 44 12.76 -2.22 12.34
N ALA A 45 12.73 -2.57 11.04
CA ALA A 45 13.13 -1.65 9.97
C ALA A 45 12.21 -0.41 9.89
N ILE A 46 10.91 -0.60 10.07
CA ILE A 46 9.92 0.50 10.08
C ILE A 46 10.07 1.35 11.34
N GLU A 47 10.19 0.71 12.50
CA GLU A 47 10.27 1.37 13.81
C GLU A 47 11.56 2.17 14.01
N ASN A 48 12.66 1.77 13.38
CA ASN A 48 13.93 2.46 13.44
C ASN A 48 14.17 3.41 12.27
N SER A 49 13.26 3.47 11.31
CA SER A 49 13.37 4.38 10.17
C SER A 49 13.21 5.84 10.59
N SER A 50 14.05 6.69 10.00
CA SER A 50 13.94 8.16 10.05
C SER A 50 13.45 8.74 8.71
N ALA A 51 12.92 7.92 7.81
CA ALA A 51 12.41 8.36 6.53
C ALA A 51 11.23 9.34 6.70
N ASP A 52 11.15 10.32 5.80
CA ASP A 52 10.07 11.31 5.76
C ASP A 52 8.76 10.67 5.27
N VAL A 53 8.89 9.70 4.36
CA VAL A 53 7.79 9.04 3.66
C VAL A 53 7.95 7.53 3.76
N VAL A 54 6.84 6.82 3.93
CA VAL A 54 6.79 5.36 3.72
C VAL A 54 5.94 5.07 2.48
N THR A 55 6.47 4.25 1.58
CA THR A 55 5.71 3.69 0.46
C THR A 55 5.47 2.20 0.66
N ALA A 56 4.30 1.71 0.23
CA ALA A 56 3.96 0.30 0.27
C ALA A 56 3.00 -0.02 -0.88
N PHE A 57 3.49 -0.74 -1.88
CA PHE A 57 2.72 -1.07 -3.08
C PHE A 57 2.39 -2.55 -3.10
N GLU A 58 1.08 -2.87 -2.98
CA GLU A 58 0.59 -4.25 -2.96
C GLU A 58 1.25 -5.08 -1.83
N ILE A 59 1.26 -4.55 -0.62
CA ILE A 59 1.84 -5.18 0.58
C ILE A 59 0.75 -5.49 1.63
N PHE A 60 -0.19 -4.57 1.84
CA PHE A 60 -1.11 -4.62 2.97
C PHE A 60 -2.13 -5.76 2.89
N GLU A 61 -2.43 -6.27 1.72
CA GLU A 61 -3.27 -7.46 1.50
C GLU A 61 -2.62 -8.75 1.98
N HIS A 62 -1.28 -8.76 2.06
CA HIS A 62 -0.49 -9.91 2.52
C HIS A 62 -0.29 -9.96 4.03
N LEU A 63 -0.68 -8.93 4.76
CA LEU A 63 -0.53 -8.84 6.21
C LEU A 63 -1.72 -9.46 6.93
N LEU A 64 -1.48 -10.15 8.02
CA LEU A 64 -2.51 -10.57 8.97
C LEU A 64 -2.98 -9.40 9.82
N SER A 65 -2.05 -8.51 10.20
CA SER A 65 -2.33 -7.37 11.07
C SER A 65 -1.89 -6.03 10.44
N PRO A 66 -2.55 -5.57 9.36
CA PRO A 66 -2.22 -4.29 8.71
C PRO A 66 -2.33 -3.10 9.68
N TYR A 67 -3.16 -3.18 10.71
CA TYR A 67 -3.28 -2.18 11.76
C TYR A 67 -1.96 -1.93 12.50
N GLU A 68 -1.27 -3.00 12.91
CA GLU A 68 -0.02 -2.90 13.68
C GLU A 68 1.11 -2.29 12.84
N VAL A 69 1.20 -2.67 11.56
CA VAL A 69 2.19 -2.10 10.64
C VAL A 69 1.94 -0.61 10.44
N LEU A 70 0.70 -0.19 10.18
CA LEU A 70 0.35 1.23 10.03
C LEU A 70 0.66 2.05 11.30
N LYS A 71 0.46 1.46 12.47
CA LYS A 71 0.77 2.12 13.77
C LYS A 71 2.25 2.24 14.03
N SER A 72 3.08 1.30 13.53
CA SER A 72 4.52 1.33 13.72
C SER A 72 5.25 2.37 12.85
N ILE A 73 4.63 2.82 11.74
CA ILE A 73 5.21 3.83 10.85
C ILE A 73 5.41 5.13 11.60
N LYS A 74 6.65 5.65 11.62
CA LYS A 74 7.01 6.93 12.25
C LYS A 74 6.98 8.10 11.28
N ALA A 75 7.17 7.86 10.00
CA ALA A 75 7.09 8.85 8.94
C ALA A 75 5.80 9.68 9.02
N ASN A 76 5.84 10.91 8.51
CA ASN A 76 4.68 11.80 8.51
C ASN A 76 3.78 11.63 7.28
N LYS A 77 4.28 10.96 6.25
CA LYS A 77 3.60 10.75 4.96
C LYS A 77 3.61 9.28 4.57
N ILE A 78 2.55 8.83 3.94
CA ILE A 78 2.46 7.50 3.35
C ILE A 78 1.88 7.56 1.94
N VAL A 79 2.37 6.67 1.07
CA VAL A 79 1.75 6.36 -0.22
C VAL A 79 1.58 4.84 -0.29
N ILE A 80 0.35 4.38 -0.29
CA ILE A 80 0.04 2.96 -0.20
C ILE A 80 -0.91 2.56 -1.32
N SER A 81 -0.62 1.46 -2.02
CA SER A 81 -1.60 0.82 -2.90
C SER A 81 -2.04 -0.54 -2.37
N VAL A 82 -3.29 -0.86 -2.66
CA VAL A 82 -3.88 -2.18 -2.39
C VAL A 82 -4.76 -2.62 -3.56
N PRO A 83 -4.86 -3.93 -3.83
CA PRO A 83 -5.82 -4.45 -4.79
C PRO A 83 -7.23 -4.38 -4.20
N LEU A 84 -8.18 -3.91 -5.00
CA LEU A 84 -9.58 -3.87 -4.62
C LEU A 84 -10.27 -5.20 -4.91
N ARG A 85 -11.22 -5.55 -4.05
CA ARG A 85 -12.14 -6.66 -4.27
C ARG A 85 -12.94 -6.46 -5.56
N LEU A 86 -12.98 -7.50 -6.38
CA LEU A 86 -13.80 -7.53 -7.58
C LEU A 86 -15.04 -8.39 -7.34
N TRP A 87 -16.24 -7.77 -7.34
CA TRP A 87 -17.51 -8.42 -7.07
C TRP A 87 -17.83 -9.60 -8.02
N PHE A 88 -17.23 -9.62 -9.21
CA PHE A 88 -17.41 -10.65 -10.25
C PHE A 88 -16.30 -11.71 -10.25
N SER A 89 -15.42 -11.70 -9.25
CA SER A 89 -14.28 -12.62 -9.13
C SER A 89 -14.21 -13.17 -7.72
N SER A 90 -13.81 -14.43 -7.59
CA SER A 90 -13.39 -14.96 -6.29
C SER A 90 -12.17 -14.21 -5.78
N ALA A 91 -11.98 -14.20 -4.46
CA ALA A 91 -10.79 -13.72 -3.82
C ALA A 91 -9.53 -14.34 -4.42
N TYR A 92 -8.47 -13.56 -4.50
CA TYR A 92 -7.17 -14.07 -4.93
C TYR A 92 -6.63 -15.03 -3.87
N ARG A 93 -6.08 -16.15 -4.32
CA ARG A 93 -5.33 -17.04 -3.44
C ARG A 93 -4.18 -17.66 -4.20
N SER A 94 -3.01 -17.66 -3.61
CA SER A 94 -1.89 -18.46 -4.04
C SER A 94 -1.90 -19.79 -3.27
N GLU A 95 -1.88 -20.91 -3.98
CA GLU A 95 -1.79 -22.25 -3.38
C GLU A 95 -0.34 -22.72 -3.25
N THR A 96 0.55 -22.14 -4.04
CA THR A 96 1.94 -22.58 -4.18
C THR A 96 2.95 -21.64 -3.53
N ASP A 97 2.64 -20.35 -3.45
CA ASP A 97 3.50 -19.36 -2.83
C ASP A 97 2.84 -18.80 -1.55
N VAL A 98 3.47 -19.10 -0.42
CA VAL A 98 3.00 -18.66 0.90
C VAL A 98 3.09 -17.14 1.05
N ARG A 99 4.09 -16.50 0.43
CA ARG A 99 4.30 -15.06 0.50
C ARG A 99 3.30 -14.26 -0.33
N ASP A 100 2.73 -14.90 -1.36
CA ASP A 100 1.74 -14.31 -2.27
C ASP A 100 0.29 -14.61 -1.85
N ARG A 101 0.06 -14.91 -0.57
CA ARG A 101 -1.28 -15.11 -0.02
C ARG A 101 -1.91 -13.78 0.35
N HIS A 102 -3.11 -13.52 -0.16
CA HIS A 102 -3.91 -12.39 0.29
C HIS A 102 -4.75 -12.81 1.49
N PHE A 103 -4.49 -12.22 2.63
CA PHE A 103 -5.32 -12.38 3.83
C PHE A 103 -6.47 -11.37 3.83
N HIS A 104 -6.32 -10.27 3.09
CA HIS A 104 -7.35 -9.26 2.92
C HIS A 104 -7.67 -9.00 1.45
N GLU A 105 -8.94 -8.75 1.16
CA GLU A 105 -9.42 -8.13 -0.06
C GLU A 105 -10.19 -6.88 0.32
N PHE A 106 -9.57 -5.74 0.11
CA PHE A 106 -10.12 -4.46 0.53
C PHE A 106 -11.20 -3.96 -0.43
N GLU A 107 -12.25 -3.38 0.15
CA GLU A 107 -12.98 -2.33 -0.51
C GLU A 107 -12.32 -0.99 -0.15
N ASP A 108 -12.42 0.04 -1.02
CA ASP A 108 -11.76 1.33 -0.81
C ASP A 108 -12.09 1.96 0.55
N TRP A 109 -13.38 2.01 0.90
CA TRP A 109 -13.85 2.57 2.17
C TRP A 109 -13.35 1.81 3.41
N GLN A 110 -13.15 0.47 3.31
CA GLN A 110 -12.58 -0.31 4.41
C GLN A 110 -11.12 0.07 4.65
N PHE A 111 -10.35 0.24 3.57
CA PHE A 111 -8.97 0.66 3.66
C PHE A 111 -8.86 2.11 4.18
N ASP A 112 -9.74 3.00 3.74
CA ASP A 112 -9.84 4.37 4.27
C ASP A 112 -10.06 4.38 5.78
N TRP A 113 -11.01 3.61 6.28
CA TRP A 113 -11.29 3.52 7.72
C TRP A 113 -10.12 2.94 8.50
N LEU A 114 -9.38 1.99 7.94
CA LEU A 114 -8.18 1.45 8.55
C LEU A 114 -7.10 2.55 8.69
N LEU A 115 -6.89 3.35 7.65
CA LEU A 115 -5.97 4.48 7.67
C LEU A 115 -6.40 5.53 8.69
N GLU A 116 -7.65 5.93 8.69
CA GLU A 116 -8.20 6.89 9.66
C GLU A 116 -8.07 6.36 11.10
N LYS A 117 -8.40 5.09 11.34
CA LYS A 117 -8.30 4.45 12.67
C LYS A 117 -6.86 4.40 13.17
N THR A 118 -5.88 4.32 12.28
CA THR A 118 -4.46 4.30 12.61
C THR A 118 -3.82 5.70 12.69
N GLY A 119 -4.61 6.76 12.48
CA GLY A 119 -4.21 8.15 12.67
C GLY A 119 -3.72 8.84 11.40
N TRP A 120 -4.08 8.32 10.23
CA TRP A 120 -3.75 8.93 8.95
C TRP A 120 -4.92 9.76 8.40
N LYS A 121 -4.62 10.95 7.91
CA LYS A 121 -5.56 11.81 7.18
C LYS A 121 -5.32 11.66 5.70
N ILE A 122 -6.27 11.10 4.99
CA ILE A 122 -6.18 10.90 3.55
C ILE A 122 -6.36 12.24 2.84
N LEU A 123 -5.42 12.57 1.96
CA LEU A 123 -5.39 13.82 1.20
C LEU A 123 -5.66 13.61 -0.29
N ASP A 124 -5.30 12.44 -0.82
CA ASP A 124 -5.51 12.12 -2.23
C ASP A 124 -5.75 10.63 -2.45
N ARG A 125 -6.51 10.30 -3.48
CA ARG A 125 -6.88 8.94 -3.86
C ARG A 125 -6.94 8.79 -5.36
N GLU A 126 -6.45 7.67 -5.85
CA GLU A 126 -6.64 7.28 -7.24
C GLU A 126 -7.05 5.82 -7.35
N LYS A 127 -7.84 5.52 -8.37
CA LYS A 127 -8.21 4.15 -8.74
C LYS A 127 -7.96 3.94 -10.21
N TRP A 128 -7.45 2.76 -10.57
CA TRP A 128 -7.31 2.40 -11.98
C TRP A 128 -7.70 0.96 -12.25
N THR A 129 -8.06 0.73 -13.50
CA THR A 129 -8.40 -0.58 -14.01
C THR A 129 -7.14 -1.34 -14.41
N ASN A 130 -7.25 -2.67 -14.51
CA ASN A 130 -6.21 -3.52 -15.07
C ASN A 130 -6.79 -4.32 -16.25
N PRO A 131 -6.87 -3.70 -17.45
CA PRO A 131 -7.38 -4.36 -18.64
C PRO A 131 -6.55 -5.59 -19.00
N VAL A 132 -7.23 -6.66 -19.42
CA VAL A 132 -6.60 -7.88 -19.86
C VAL A 132 -6.98 -8.17 -21.31
N ALA A 133 -5.98 -8.34 -22.18
CA ALA A 133 -6.18 -8.64 -23.60
C ALA A 133 -6.60 -10.10 -23.82
N LYS A 134 -7.77 -10.47 -23.27
CA LYS A 134 -8.40 -11.79 -23.46
C LYS A 134 -9.87 -11.61 -23.78
N LEU A 135 -10.45 -12.51 -24.56
CA LEU A 135 -11.89 -12.52 -24.84
C LEU A 135 -12.65 -13.15 -23.67
N GLY A 136 -13.79 -12.55 -23.31
CA GLY A 136 -14.68 -13.06 -22.28
C GLY A 136 -15.32 -11.95 -21.44
N LEU A 137 -16.37 -12.28 -20.69
CA LEU A 137 -17.09 -11.33 -19.83
C LEU A 137 -16.20 -10.74 -18.73
N ARG A 138 -15.40 -11.57 -18.08
CA ARG A 138 -14.51 -11.19 -16.98
C ARG A 138 -13.41 -10.20 -17.41
N PRO A 139 -12.69 -10.39 -18.54
CA PRO A 139 -11.79 -9.39 -19.12
C PRO A 139 -12.46 -8.07 -19.44
N ILE A 140 -13.67 -8.10 -19.99
CA ILE A 140 -14.45 -6.88 -20.29
C ILE A 140 -14.74 -6.10 -19.02
N LEU A 141 -15.24 -6.75 -17.96
CA LEU A 141 -15.51 -6.09 -16.67
C LEU A 141 -14.23 -5.49 -16.04
N ARG A 142 -13.08 -6.13 -16.19
CA ARG A 142 -11.78 -5.60 -15.71
C ARG A 142 -11.33 -4.32 -16.41
N SER A 143 -11.89 -3.99 -17.56
CA SER A 143 -11.60 -2.73 -18.27
C SER A 143 -12.38 -1.54 -17.69
N PHE A 144 -13.43 -1.81 -16.92
CA PHE A 144 -14.31 -0.77 -16.38
C PHE A 144 -14.32 -0.72 -14.85
N VAL A 145 -14.05 -1.85 -14.18
CA VAL A 145 -14.05 -1.93 -12.73
C VAL A 145 -12.63 -1.73 -12.22
N PRO A 146 -12.37 -0.72 -11.37
CA PRO A 146 -11.06 -0.51 -10.78
C PRO A 146 -10.57 -1.74 -10.03
N ARG A 147 -9.30 -2.09 -10.24
CA ARG A 147 -8.62 -3.18 -9.54
C ARG A 147 -7.65 -2.67 -8.50
N TYR A 148 -7.08 -1.50 -8.72
CA TYR A 148 -6.07 -0.92 -7.84
C TYR A 148 -6.54 0.37 -7.24
N TYR A 149 -6.15 0.58 -6.00
CA TYR A 149 -6.45 1.77 -5.22
C TYR A 149 -5.16 2.26 -4.57
N ILE A 150 -4.80 3.51 -4.82
CA ILE A 150 -3.66 4.17 -4.19
C ILE A 150 -4.15 5.34 -3.36
N VAL A 151 -3.51 5.53 -2.22
CA VAL A 151 -3.80 6.60 -1.27
C VAL A 151 -2.52 7.34 -0.92
N TYR A 152 -2.59 8.66 -0.92
CA TYR A 152 -1.64 9.52 -0.23
C TYR A 152 -2.28 10.03 1.05
N ALA A 153 -1.59 9.87 2.18
CA ALA A 153 -2.06 10.33 3.47
C ALA A 153 -0.92 10.91 4.32
N GLU A 154 -1.28 11.80 5.24
CA GLU A 154 -0.38 12.40 6.22
C GLU A 154 -0.83 12.07 7.64
N LYS A 155 0.11 12.03 8.59
CA LYS A 155 -0.24 11.86 9.99
C LYS A 155 -1.17 12.98 10.46
N SER A 156 -2.27 12.59 11.05
CA SER A 156 -3.18 13.54 11.70
C SER A 156 -2.52 14.09 12.95
N GLY A 157 -2.33 15.41 13.04
CA GLY A 157 -1.75 16.07 14.20
C GLY A 157 -2.58 15.97 15.50
N ASN A 158 -3.78 15.38 15.44
CA ASN A 158 -4.64 15.07 16.57
C ASN A 158 -5.20 13.67 16.42
N SER A 159 -4.69 12.73 17.21
CA SER A 159 -5.36 11.45 17.42
C SER A 159 -6.71 11.72 18.08
N LYS A 160 -7.77 11.86 17.30
CA LYS A 160 -9.11 11.72 17.87
C LYS A 160 -9.23 10.28 18.33
N ASN A 161 -9.22 10.07 19.64
CA ASN A 161 -9.56 8.78 20.23
C ASN A 161 -10.99 8.44 19.80
N TYR A 162 -11.12 7.60 18.80
CA TYR A 162 -12.38 6.93 18.53
C TYR A 162 -12.55 5.85 19.61
N ILE A 163 -13.33 6.18 20.64
CA ILE A 163 -13.86 5.21 21.60
C ILE A 163 -15.08 4.58 20.97
#